data_247de24a94a13ee5aeddfda9bde2489c
#
_entry.id   247de24a94a13ee5aeddfda9bde2489c
#
_cell.length_a   1.000
_cell.length_b   1.000
_cell.length_c   1.000
_cell.angle_alpha   90.00
_cell.angle_beta   90.00
_cell.angle_gamma   90.00
#
_symmetry.space_group_name_H-M   'P 1'
#
loop_
_entity.id
_entity.type
_entity.pdbx_description
1 polymer ?
#
loop_
_entity_poly.entity_id
_entity_poly.type
_entity_poly.pdbx_seq_one_letter_code
_entity_poly.pdbx_strand_id
1 'polypeptide(L)'
;MIRTRRDYEHALQAMGICVSCRIPALIWGDPGQGKTAVIESARRSGWHVETLIISHYEPSDLAGLPMLHDGHVSLAPPAWAKRLAEVDGPAIAFFDEFSTASPALQAAALRPLTHYQVG
;
A
#
# COMPACT_ATOMS: atom_id res chain seq x y z
N MET A 1 3.55 -18.42 -0.33
CA MET A 1 2.11 -18.52 -0.63
C MET A 1 1.33 -18.92 0.63
N ILE A 2 0.22 -18.25 0.91
CA ILE A 2 -0.60 -18.55 2.08
C ILE A 2 -1.55 -19.69 1.75
N ARG A 3 -1.36 -20.86 2.36
CA ARG A 3 -2.17 -22.06 2.12
C ARG A 3 -2.73 -22.69 3.39
N THR A 4 -2.09 -22.49 4.54
CA THR A 4 -2.46 -23.09 5.81
C THR A 4 -2.55 -22.01 6.89
N ARG A 5 -3.10 -22.39 8.05
CA ARG A 5 -3.10 -21.51 9.21
C ARG A 5 -1.68 -21.14 9.65
N ARG A 6 -0.74 -22.06 9.53
CA ARG A 6 0.67 -21.82 9.84
C ARG A 6 1.28 -20.79 8.90
N ASP A 7 0.96 -20.89 7.59
CA ASP A 7 1.41 -19.92 6.61
C ASP A 7 0.85 -18.54 6.92
N TYR A 8 -0.41 -18.47 7.34
CA TYR A 8 -1.08 -17.24 7.74
C TYR A 8 -0.37 -16.60 8.95
N GLU A 9 -0.07 -17.39 9.97
CA GLU A 9 0.63 -16.90 11.15
C GLU A 9 2.04 -16.40 10.82
N HIS A 10 2.77 -17.13 9.96
CA HIS A 10 4.08 -16.70 9.49
C HIS A 10 4.00 -15.40 8.69
N ALA A 11 2.98 -15.25 7.84
CA ALA A 11 2.77 -14.02 7.07
C ALA A 11 2.50 -12.83 8.00
N LEU A 12 1.70 -13.01 9.04
CA LEU A 12 1.44 -11.97 10.03
C LEU A 12 2.73 -11.55 10.75
N GLN A 13 3.55 -12.51 11.17
CA GLN A 13 4.82 -12.22 11.83
C GLN A 13 5.78 -11.47 10.89
N ALA A 14 5.92 -11.96 9.66
CA ALA A 14 6.78 -11.32 8.67
C ALA A 14 6.33 -9.90 8.36
N MET A 15 5.01 -9.69 8.19
CA MET A 15 4.45 -8.36 7.99
C MET A 15 4.75 -7.44 9.17
N GLY A 16 4.57 -7.93 10.40
CA GLY A 16 4.85 -7.14 11.59
C GLY A 16 6.29 -6.66 11.63
N ILE A 17 7.24 -7.52 11.27
CA ILE A 17 8.66 -7.17 11.20
C ILE A 17 8.90 -6.11 10.11
N CYS A 18 8.39 -6.33 8.90
CA CYS A 18 8.56 -5.40 7.79
C CYS A 18 7.97 -4.02 8.13
N VAL A 19 6.78 -3.98 8.69
CA VAL A 19 6.12 -2.74 9.06
C VAL A 19 6.91 -2.01 10.15
N SER A 20 7.39 -2.73 11.15
CA SER A 20 8.20 -2.15 12.23
C SER A 20 9.51 -1.55 11.70
N CYS A 21 10.09 -2.15 10.68
CA CYS A 21 11.30 -1.67 10.03
C CYS A 21 11.03 -0.70 8.88
N ARG A 22 9.77 -0.40 8.58
CA ARG A 22 9.34 0.43 7.46
C ARG A 22 9.82 -0.11 6.12
N ILE A 23 9.78 -1.43 5.96
CA ILE A 23 10.18 -2.12 4.74
C ILE A 23 8.91 -2.58 4.02
N PRO A 24 8.76 -2.25 2.72
CA PRO A 24 7.64 -2.78 1.93
C PRO A 24 7.70 -4.30 1.85
N ALA A 25 6.54 -4.95 1.90
CA ALA A 25 6.43 -6.40 1.83
C ALA A 25 5.51 -6.79 0.69
N LEU A 26 5.87 -7.85 -0.02
CA LEU A 26 5.06 -8.43 -1.07
C LEU A 26 4.54 -9.78 -0.61
N ILE A 27 3.22 -9.91 -0.58
CA ILE A 27 2.54 -11.14 -0.18
C ILE A 27 2.05 -11.86 -1.43
N TRP A 28 2.56 -13.08 -1.63
CA TRP A 28 2.14 -13.94 -2.74
C TRP A 28 1.06 -14.90 -2.26
N GLY A 29 0.04 -15.08 -3.07
CA GLY A 29 -1.02 -16.05 -2.80
C GLY A 29 -2.06 -16.03 -3.89
N ASP A 30 -2.78 -17.13 -4.03
CA ASP A 30 -3.89 -17.23 -4.95
C ASP A 30 -5.10 -16.43 -4.43
N PRO A 31 -6.02 -16.01 -5.31
CA PRO A 31 -7.24 -15.35 -4.86
C PRO A 31 -7.98 -16.18 -3.80
N GLY A 32 -8.44 -15.52 -2.74
CA GLY A 32 -9.16 -16.19 -1.67
C GLY A 32 -8.31 -16.91 -0.63
N GLN A 33 -6.99 -16.75 -0.65
CA GLN A 33 -6.09 -17.45 0.27
C GLN A 33 -5.63 -16.61 1.46
N GLY A 34 -6.47 -15.72 1.94
CA GLY A 34 -6.25 -15.06 3.21
C GLY A 34 -5.37 -13.80 3.17
N LYS A 35 -4.99 -13.29 1.98
CA LYS A 35 -4.23 -12.04 1.87
C LYS A 35 -4.99 -10.87 2.50
N THR A 36 -6.27 -10.74 2.17
CA THR A 36 -7.14 -9.71 2.74
C THR A 36 -7.33 -9.91 4.24
N ALA A 37 -7.42 -11.17 4.69
CA ALA A 37 -7.59 -11.47 6.11
C ALA A 37 -6.38 -11.05 6.94
N VAL A 38 -5.16 -11.12 6.39
CA VAL A 38 -3.96 -10.61 7.05
C VAL A 38 -4.08 -9.11 7.31
N ILE A 39 -4.55 -8.36 6.31
CA ILE A 39 -4.74 -6.92 6.41
C ILE A 39 -5.87 -6.57 7.39
N GLU A 40 -6.98 -7.32 7.34
CA GLU A 40 -8.09 -7.12 8.28
C GLU A 40 -7.67 -7.40 9.73
N SER A 41 -6.76 -8.34 9.93
CA SER A 41 -6.18 -8.60 11.25
C SER A 41 -5.41 -7.38 11.77
N ALA A 42 -4.65 -6.71 10.91
CA ALA A 42 -3.94 -5.49 11.27
C ALA A 42 -4.92 -4.39 11.67
N ARG A 43 -6.03 -4.24 10.92
CA ARG A 43 -7.07 -3.25 11.22
C ARG A 43 -7.69 -3.52 12.59
N ARG A 44 -7.98 -4.77 12.91
CA ARG A 44 -8.52 -5.15 14.22
C ARG A 44 -7.55 -4.89 15.37
N SER A 45 -6.26 -4.89 15.08
CA SER A 45 -5.22 -4.57 16.07
C SER A 45 -5.01 -3.07 16.28
N GLY A 46 -5.85 -2.23 15.67
CA GLY A 46 -5.81 -0.78 15.86
C GLY A 46 -5.01 -0.02 14.81
N TRP A 47 -4.52 -0.69 13.76
CA TRP A 47 -3.81 -0.03 12.66
C TRP A 47 -4.80 0.62 11.70
N HIS A 48 -4.45 1.82 11.24
CA HIS A 48 -5.16 2.41 10.12
C HIS A 48 -4.70 1.74 8.82
N VAL A 49 -5.64 1.23 8.04
CA VAL A 49 -5.34 0.56 6.77
C VAL A 49 -6.06 1.25 5.63
N GLU A 50 -5.29 1.73 4.66
CA GLU A 50 -5.82 2.18 3.38
C GLU A 50 -5.61 1.05 2.37
N THR A 51 -6.69 0.56 1.79
CA THR A 51 -6.65 -0.49 0.77
C THR A 51 -6.86 0.13 -0.60
N LEU A 52 -5.89 -0.07 -1.50
CA LEU A 52 -5.95 0.41 -2.86
C LEU A 52 -5.96 -0.77 -3.81
N ILE A 53 -7.05 -0.92 -4.57
CA ILE A 53 -7.10 -1.89 -5.66
C ILE A 53 -6.44 -1.23 -6.86
N ILE A 54 -5.18 -1.53 -7.08
CA ILE A 54 -4.31 -0.80 -8.01
C ILE A 54 -4.87 -0.80 -9.44
N SER A 55 -5.48 -1.91 -9.87
CA SER A 55 -6.05 -2.01 -11.21
C SER A 55 -7.19 -1.03 -11.49
N HIS A 56 -7.79 -0.45 -10.44
CA HIS A 56 -8.85 0.55 -10.58
C HIS A 56 -8.34 1.99 -10.67
N TYR A 57 -7.04 2.20 -10.57
CA TYR A 57 -6.46 3.54 -10.50
C TYR A 57 -5.75 3.93 -11.80
N GLU A 58 -5.63 5.24 -12.00
CA GLU A 58 -4.75 5.81 -13.02
C GLU A 58 -3.39 6.15 -12.37
N PRO A 59 -2.30 6.26 -13.16
CA PRO A 59 -0.99 6.59 -12.58
C PRO A 59 -0.98 7.87 -11.74
N SER A 60 -1.74 8.90 -12.11
CA SER A 60 -1.83 10.14 -11.35
C SER A 60 -2.50 9.97 -9.98
N ASP A 61 -3.37 8.95 -9.84
CA ASP A 61 -4.00 8.66 -8.55
C ASP A 61 -2.98 8.12 -7.54
N LEU A 62 -1.89 7.55 -8.02
CA LEU A 62 -0.82 7.02 -7.18
C LEU A 62 0.30 8.04 -6.98
N ALA A 63 0.67 8.75 -8.04
CA ALA A 63 1.80 9.69 -8.03
C ALA A 63 1.43 11.09 -7.55
N GLY A 64 0.16 11.47 -7.66
CA GLY A 64 -0.30 12.83 -7.42
C GLY A 64 -0.52 13.61 -8.71
N LEU A 65 -1.17 14.75 -8.60
CA LEU A 65 -1.48 15.61 -9.73
C LEU A 65 -0.50 16.77 -9.81
N PRO A 66 0.01 17.08 -11.01
CA PRO A 66 0.81 18.30 -11.19
C PRO A 66 0.02 19.55 -10.87
N MET A 67 0.56 20.40 -10.02
CA MET A 67 -0.05 21.68 -9.63
C MET A 67 1.00 22.78 -9.78
N LEU A 68 0.56 23.90 -10.33
CA LEU A 68 1.41 25.09 -10.42
C LEU A 68 1.34 25.85 -9.10
N HIS A 69 2.48 26.09 -8.48
CA HIS A 69 2.58 26.82 -7.23
C HIS A 69 3.84 27.68 -7.24
N ASP A 70 3.70 29.00 -7.06
CA ASP A 70 4.81 29.98 -7.02
C ASP A 70 5.80 29.81 -8.18
N GLY A 71 5.30 29.60 -9.41
CA GLY A 71 6.10 29.43 -10.60
C GLY A 71 6.76 28.06 -10.74
N HIS A 72 6.48 27.14 -9.84
CA HIS A 72 6.98 25.75 -9.86
C HIS A 72 5.84 24.76 -10.04
N VAL A 73 6.15 23.64 -10.68
CA VAL A 73 5.23 22.50 -10.72
C VAL A 73 5.60 21.55 -9.58
N SER A 74 4.61 21.26 -8.74
CA SER A 74 4.74 20.24 -7.70
C SER A 74 3.61 19.21 -7.86
N LEU A 75 3.79 18.02 -7.27
CA LEU A 75 2.77 17.00 -7.29
C LEU A 75 1.91 17.10 -6.03
N ALA A 76 0.62 17.37 -6.21
CA ALA A 76 -0.33 17.34 -5.09
C ALA A 76 -0.61 15.89 -4.71
N PRO A 77 -0.45 15.49 -3.44
CA PRO A 77 -0.66 14.12 -3.04
C PRO A 77 -2.12 13.68 -3.19
N PRO A 78 -2.38 12.43 -3.55
CA PRO A 78 -3.75 11.90 -3.60
C PRO A 78 -4.35 11.79 -2.20
N ALA A 79 -5.69 11.73 -2.15
CA ALA A 79 -6.41 11.72 -0.88
C ALA A 79 -6.00 10.57 0.04
N TRP A 80 -5.76 9.38 -0.51
CA TRP A 80 -5.35 8.22 0.31
C TRP A 80 -4.01 8.46 1.00
N ALA A 81 -3.07 9.10 0.32
CA ALA A 81 -1.77 9.41 0.90
C ALA A 81 -1.88 10.48 1.98
N LYS A 82 -2.73 11.48 1.75
CA LYS A 82 -3.00 12.52 2.73
C LYS A 82 -3.63 11.94 4.00
N ARG A 83 -4.59 11.03 3.85
CA ARG A 83 -5.20 10.35 5.00
C ARG A 83 -4.17 9.57 5.80
N LEU A 84 -3.27 8.85 5.14
CA LEU A 84 -2.20 8.11 5.83
C LEU A 84 -1.25 9.05 6.59
N ALA A 85 -0.89 10.17 5.99
CA ALA A 85 0.03 11.13 6.60
C ALA A 85 -0.58 11.81 7.84
N GLU A 86 -1.90 11.93 7.89
CA GLU A 86 -2.61 12.58 8.99
C GLU A 86 -2.98 11.62 10.12
N VAL A 87 -2.77 10.33 9.95
CA VAL A 87 -3.07 9.34 11.00
C VAL A 87 -2.07 9.47 12.15
N ASP A 88 -2.62 9.54 13.35
CA ASP A 88 -1.83 9.55 14.59
C ASP A 88 -1.70 8.11 15.07
N GLY A 89 -0.58 7.47 14.74
CA GLY A 89 -0.34 6.08 15.08
C GLY A 89 0.05 5.23 13.88
N PRO A 90 0.08 3.89 14.02
CA PRO A 90 0.51 3.01 12.96
C PRO A 90 -0.47 2.97 11.80
N ALA A 91 0.05 2.99 10.57
CA ALA A 91 -0.75 2.98 9.36
C ALA A 91 -0.09 2.14 8.28
N ILE A 92 -0.90 1.50 7.45
CA ILE A 92 -0.46 0.63 6.36
C ILE A 92 -1.20 1.02 5.08
N ALA A 93 -0.47 1.15 3.98
CA ALA A 93 -1.05 1.18 2.64
C ALA A 93 -0.95 -0.22 2.04
N PHE A 94 -2.09 -0.81 1.73
CA PHE A 94 -2.17 -2.13 1.13
C PHE A 94 -2.54 -2.00 -0.34
N PHE A 95 -1.60 -2.35 -1.22
CA PHE A 95 -1.81 -2.32 -2.67
C PHE A 95 -2.26 -3.69 -3.14
N ASP A 96 -3.56 -3.83 -3.35
CA ASP A 96 -4.16 -5.09 -3.79
C ASP A 96 -4.18 -5.17 -5.33
N GLU A 97 -4.18 -6.39 -5.85
CA GLU A 97 -4.21 -6.70 -7.29
C GLU A 97 -3.05 -6.05 -8.06
N PHE A 98 -1.89 -5.95 -7.43
CA PHE A 98 -0.70 -5.33 -8.03
C PHE A 98 -0.27 -6.03 -9.32
N SER A 99 -0.32 -7.35 -9.35
CA SER A 99 0.11 -8.14 -10.50
C SER A 99 -0.78 -7.98 -11.74
N THR A 100 -2.05 -7.58 -11.55
CA THR A 100 -2.99 -7.37 -12.65
C THR A 100 -3.01 -5.92 -13.15
N ALA A 101 -2.29 -5.03 -12.47
CA ALA A 101 -2.22 -3.63 -12.87
C ALA A 101 -1.36 -3.46 -14.14
N SER A 102 -1.63 -2.41 -14.90
CA SER A 102 -0.84 -2.08 -16.08
C SER A 102 0.62 -1.77 -15.69
N PRO A 103 1.58 -1.92 -16.63
CA PRO A 103 2.97 -1.54 -16.34
C PRO A 103 3.13 -0.09 -15.87
N ALA A 104 2.34 0.84 -16.41
CA ALA A 104 2.39 2.23 -15.99
C ALA A 104 1.94 2.40 -14.53
N LEU A 105 0.90 1.68 -14.11
CA LEU A 105 0.43 1.70 -12.73
C LEU A 105 1.44 1.05 -11.79
N GLN A 106 2.03 -0.07 -12.20
CA GLN A 106 3.08 -0.72 -11.39
C GLN A 106 4.28 0.20 -11.20
N ALA A 107 4.69 0.90 -12.25
CA ALA A 107 5.79 1.86 -12.18
C ALA A 107 5.44 3.04 -11.25
N ALA A 108 4.22 3.55 -11.33
CA ALA A 108 3.78 4.64 -10.45
C ALA A 108 3.74 4.20 -8.98
N ALA A 109 3.40 2.96 -8.71
CA ALA A 109 3.36 2.42 -7.36
C ALA A 109 4.75 2.19 -6.76
N LEU A 110 5.79 2.03 -7.58
CA LEU A 110 7.15 1.80 -7.09
C LEU A 110 7.69 2.97 -6.27
N ARG A 111 7.32 4.20 -6.63
CA ARG A 111 7.82 5.38 -5.93
C ARG A 111 7.43 5.40 -4.44
N PRO A 112 6.15 5.20 -4.08
CA PRO A 112 5.80 5.06 -2.66
C PRO A 112 6.51 3.90 -1.97
N LEU A 113 6.69 2.78 -2.67
CA LEU A 113 7.29 1.56 -2.10
C LEU A 113 8.80 1.66 -1.91
N THR A 114 9.52 2.36 -2.81
CA THR A 114 10.97 2.42 -2.77
C THR A 114 11.52 3.71 -2.19
N HIS A 115 10.83 4.83 -2.40
CA HIS A 115 11.27 6.15 -1.95
C HIS A 115 10.45 6.69 -0.78
N TYR A 116 9.41 5.98 -0.37
CA TYR A 116 8.48 6.40 0.71
C TYR A 116 7.91 7.79 0.46
N GLN A 117 7.65 8.11 -0.81
CA GLN A 117 7.22 9.44 -1.22
C GLN A 117 6.03 9.36 -2.16
N VAL A 118 5.02 10.21 -1.91
CA VAL A 118 3.85 10.40 -2.77
C VAL A 118 3.66 11.89 -2.97
N GLY A 119 3.61 12.27 -4.23
CA GLY A 119 3.47 13.69 -4.58
C GLY A 119 4.75 14.49 -4.56
#